data_a6359be2164b8951c61d9ee04cb80200
#
_entry.id   a6359be2164b8951c61d9ee04cb80200
#
_cell.length_a   1.000
_cell.length_b   1.000
_cell.length_c   1.000
_cell.angle_alpha   90.00
_cell.angle_beta   90.00
_cell.angle_gamma   90.00
#
_symmetry.space_group_name_H-M   'P 1'
#
loop_
_entity.id
_entity.type
_entity.pdbx_description
1 polymer ?
#
loop_
_entity_poly.entity_id
_entity_poly.type
_entity_poly.pdbx_seq_one_letter_code
_entity_poly.pdbx_strand_id
1 'polypeptide(L)'
;MSKTVFITGTSSGIGKFTAIYFAQQGWNVAATVRNPSQDQNFREFSNIKVYFLDVTDSTSVQTAITSAIQDFGQIDVLVNNAGYGVDGVFEAITEEIIAKQFNTNVFGLMRVTQAIIPHLRQQGGGTIIQVASMGGRITFPLYSIYHSSKWAVEGFSESLQYELQPFNIKIKIIEPGVIKTEFYENHRVIMRDDLPMYQPLVDVAQRVSQEAGRKGESPELVAQTIFKAACDRSYKMRYSVGQPAPILLLLRKLLPDSWFFSIIKRVYK
;
A
#
# COMPACT_ATOMS: atom_id res chain seq x y z
N MET A 1 -14.36 18.13 -17.42
CA MET A 1 -13.69 16.84 -17.70
C MET A 1 -13.78 15.96 -16.45
N SER A 2 -13.95 14.65 -16.62
CA SER A 2 -13.92 13.70 -15.50
C SER A 2 -12.51 13.68 -14.90
N LYS A 3 -12.42 13.56 -13.59
CA LYS A 3 -11.12 13.40 -12.90
C LYS A 3 -10.49 12.07 -13.23
N THR A 4 -9.16 12.00 -13.20
CA THR A 4 -8.39 10.80 -13.50
C THR A 4 -7.58 10.35 -12.29
N VAL A 5 -7.64 9.04 -11.99
CA VAL A 5 -6.79 8.39 -11.00
C VAL A 5 -5.84 7.40 -11.67
N PHE A 6 -4.57 7.44 -11.29
CA PHE A 6 -3.55 6.45 -11.67
C PHE A 6 -3.26 5.55 -10.48
N ILE A 7 -3.44 4.22 -10.64
CA ILE A 7 -3.34 3.26 -9.54
C ILE A 7 -2.31 2.19 -9.86
N THR A 8 -1.33 1.98 -8.98
CA THR A 8 -0.35 0.91 -9.13
C THR A 8 -0.83 -0.39 -8.48
N GLY A 9 -0.61 -1.54 -9.18
CA GLY A 9 -0.91 -2.87 -8.64
C GLY A 9 -2.39 -3.18 -8.53
N THR A 10 -3.12 -3.12 -9.65
CA THR A 10 -4.58 -3.32 -9.69
C THR A 10 -5.01 -4.74 -10.07
N SER A 11 -4.10 -5.71 -10.13
CA SER A 11 -4.41 -7.08 -10.52
C SER A 11 -5.33 -7.80 -9.52
N SER A 12 -5.22 -7.49 -8.23
CA SER A 12 -5.98 -8.12 -7.14
C SER A 12 -6.12 -7.18 -5.93
N GLY A 13 -6.78 -7.67 -4.89
CA GLY A 13 -6.84 -7.04 -3.58
C GLY A 13 -7.27 -5.57 -3.58
N ILE A 14 -6.68 -4.76 -2.71
CA ILE A 14 -7.04 -3.34 -2.51
C ILE A 14 -6.98 -2.55 -3.83
N GLY A 15 -5.96 -2.75 -4.65
CA GLY A 15 -5.80 -2.02 -5.92
C GLY A 15 -6.93 -2.26 -6.90
N LYS A 16 -7.34 -3.54 -7.07
CA LYS A 16 -8.47 -3.91 -7.94
C LYS A 16 -9.77 -3.25 -7.48
N PHE A 17 -10.11 -3.38 -6.20
CA PHE A 17 -11.32 -2.79 -5.66
C PHE A 17 -11.30 -1.26 -5.70
N THR A 18 -10.12 -0.65 -5.52
CA THR A 18 -9.95 0.80 -5.68
C THR A 18 -10.23 1.23 -7.13
N ALA A 19 -9.68 0.53 -8.12
CA ALA A 19 -9.94 0.84 -9.53
C ALA A 19 -11.44 0.76 -9.87
N ILE A 20 -12.10 -0.31 -9.46
CA ILE A 20 -13.55 -0.51 -9.66
C ILE A 20 -14.35 0.60 -8.97
N TYR A 21 -14.03 0.91 -7.71
CA TYR A 21 -14.77 1.92 -6.95
C TYR A 21 -14.64 3.31 -7.58
N PHE A 22 -13.43 3.74 -7.99
CA PHE A 22 -13.26 5.02 -8.67
C PHE A 22 -14.03 5.08 -10.00
N ALA A 23 -14.03 3.99 -10.78
CA ALA A 23 -14.78 3.91 -12.02
C ALA A 23 -16.29 4.04 -11.79
N GLN A 24 -16.84 3.38 -10.77
CA GLN A 24 -18.24 3.50 -10.36
C GLN A 24 -18.62 4.91 -9.91
N GLN A 25 -17.64 5.68 -9.40
CA GLN A 25 -17.84 7.10 -9.04
C GLN A 25 -17.65 8.05 -10.24
N GLY A 26 -17.54 7.51 -11.47
CA GLY A 26 -17.45 8.30 -12.71
C GLY A 26 -16.07 8.91 -13.00
N TRP A 27 -15.02 8.44 -12.32
CA TRP A 27 -13.65 8.87 -12.63
C TRP A 27 -13.07 8.04 -13.78
N ASN A 28 -12.17 8.64 -14.55
CA ASN A 28 -11.27 7.90 -15.41
C ASN A 28 -10.23 7.18 -14.55
N VAL A 29 -9.92 5.93 -14.89
CA VAL A 29 -8.99 5.09 -14.12
C VAL A 29 -7.88 4.57 -15.02
N ALA A 30 -6.65 4.96 -14.75
CA ALA A 30 -5.45 4.33 -15.27
C ALA A 30 -5.04 3.20 -14.30
N ALA A 31 -5.54 2.00 -14.57
CA ALA A 31 -5.25 0.81 -13.80
C ALA A 31 -3.94 0.18 -14.29
N THR A 32 -3.02 -0.19 -13.38
CA THR A 32 -1.74 -0.76 -13.81
C THR A 32 -1.48 -2.15 -13.26
N VAL A 33 -0.96 -3.02 -14.11
CA VAL A 33 -0.67 -4.42 -13.82
C VAL A 33 0.68 -4.85 -14.41
N ARG A 34 1.32 -5.87 -13.81
CA ARG A 34 2.54 -6.48 -14.36
C ARG A 34 2.26 -7.50 -15.46
N ASN A 35 1.04 -7.99 -15.57
CA ASN A 35 0.61 -8.89 -16.61
C ASN A 35 -0.66 -8.34 -17.28
N PRO A 36 -0.57 -7.81 -18.51
CA PRO A 36 -1.72 -7.23 -19.22
C PRO A 36 -2.88 -8.19 -19.46
N SER A 37 -2.67 -9.52 -19.44
CA SER A 37 -3.76 -10.49 -19.57
C SER A 37 -4.80 -10.41 -18.42
N GLN A 38 -4.49 -9.67 -17.35
CA GLN A 38 -5.39 -9.41 -16.22
C GLN A 38 -6.37 -8.24 -16.47
N ASP A 39 -6.40 -7.68 -17.68
CA ASP A 39 -7.37 -6.66 -18.09
C ASP A 39 -8.83 -7.14 -18.01
N GLN A 40 -9.03 -8.46 -18.07
CA GLN A 40 -10.35 -9.10 -17.94
C GLN A 40 -11.14 -8.65 -16.69
N ASN A 41 -10.43 -8.24 -15.64
CA ASN A 41 -11.04 -7.73 -14.42
C ASN A 41 -11.85 -6.44 -14.61
N PHE A 42 -11.64 -5.71 -15.71
CA PHE A 42 -12.16 -4.36 -15.91
C PHE A 42 -12.99 -4.19 -17.19
N ARG A 43 -13.27 -5.27 -17.93
CA ARG A 43 -13.98 -5.22 -19.23
C ARG A 43 -15.34 -4.55 -19.21
N GLU A 44 -15.99 -4.58 -18.06
CA GLU A 44 -17.33 -3.96 -17.89
C GLU A 44 -17.26 -2.43 -17.70
N PHE A 45 -16.06 -1.86 -17.53
CA PHE A 45 -15.88 -0.45 -17.24
C PHE A 45 -15.22 0.28 -18.41
N SER A 46 -16.01 1.06 -19.17
CA SER A 46 -15.49 1.85 -20.31
C SER A 46 -14.54 2.99 -19.92
N ASN A 47 -14.56 3.41 -18.65
CA ASN A 47 -13.72 4.46 -18.07
C ASN A 47 -12.45 3.92 -17.36
N ILE A 48 -12.15 2.62 -17.48
CA ILE A 48 -10.89 2.03 -17.03
C ILE A 48 -10.03 1.69 -18.24
N LYS A 49 -8.77 2.17 -18.26
CA LYS A 49 -7.72 1.69 -19.17
C LYS A 49 -6.63 1.00 -18.39
N VAL A 50 -6.16 -0.13 -18.91
CA VAL A 50 -5.13 -0.96 -18.26
C VAL A 50 -3.78 -0.72 -18.92
N TYR A 51 -2.74 -0.50 -18.13
CA TYR A 51 -1.37 -0.28 -18.58
C TYR A 51 -0.43 -1.30 -17.95
N PHE A 52 0.58 -1.72 -18.70
CA PHE A 52 1.69 -2.47 -18.13
C PHE A 52 2.52 -1.56 -17.23
N LEU A 53 2.79 -1.98 -16.00
CA LEU A 53 3.71 -1.29 -15.10
C LEU A 53 4.37 -2.25 -14.13
N ASP A 54 5.70 -2.30 -14.16
CA ASP A 54 6.54 -2.81 -13.09
C ASP A 54 7.17 -1.63 -12.35
N VAL A 55 6.82 -1.45 -11.08
CA VAL A 55 7.34 -0.35 -10.26
C VAL A 55 8.85 -0.44 -10.02
N THR A 56 9.47 -1.60 -10.29
CA THR A 56 10.91 -1.81 -10.15
C THR A 56 11.72 -1.38 -11.38
N ASP A 57 11.03 -1.06 -12.49
CA ASP A 57 11.61 -0.60 -13.75
C ASP A 57 11.21 0.85 -14.06
N SER A 58 12.20 1.74 -14.08
CA SER A 58 11.99 3.17 -14.34
C SER A 58 11.42 3.46 -15.72
N THR A 59 11.80 2.68 -16.74
CA THR A 59 11.29 2.83 -18.11
C THR A 59 9.80 2.44 -18.17
N SER A 60 9.44 1.34 -17.54
CA SER A 60 8.05 0.91 -17.41
C SER A 60 7.18 1.97 -16.71
N VAL A 61 7.69 2.55 -15.61
CA VAL A 61 7.00 3.63 -14.88
C VAL A 61 6.76 4.84 -15.76
N GLN A 62 7.80 5.34 -16.45
CA GLN A 62 7.69 6.51 -17.31
C GLN A 62 6.72 6.29 -18.48
N THR A 63 6.80 5.12 -19.11
CA THR A 63 5.93 4.75 -20.24
C THR A 63 4.47 4.71 -19.80
N ALA A 64 4.16 4.05 -18.68
CA ALA A 64 2.79 3.94 -18.19
C ALA A 64 2.17 5.31 -17.85
N ILE A 65 2.93 6.18 -17.17
CA ILE A 65 2.46 7.53 -16.81
C ILE A 65 2.23 8.36 -18.07
N THR A 66 3.19 8.37 -19.03
CA THR A 66 3.07 9.12 -20.28
C THR A 66 1.85 8.67 -21.08
N SER A 67 1.64 7.35 -21.22
CA SER A 67 0.48 6.81 -21.93
C SER A 67 -0.85 7.20 -21.25
N ALA A 68 -0.90 7.15 -19.93
CA ALA A 68 -2.10 7.55 -19.19
C ALA A 68 -2.41 9.05 -19.38
N ILE A 69 -1.39 9.92 -19.39
CA ILE A 69 -1.55 11.36 -19.67
C ILE A 69 -2.03 11.57 -21.10
N GLN A 70 -1.48 10.87 -22.08
CA GLN A 70 -1.92 10.94 -23.48
C GLN A 70 -3.39 10.55 -23.64
N ASP A 71 -3.81 9.51 -22.94
CA ASP A 71 -5.16 8.96 -23.04
C ASP A 71 -6.24 9.78 -22.33
N PHE A 72 -5.91 10.38 -21.17
CA PHE A 72 -6.87 11.06 -20.30
C PHE A 72 -6.65 12.59 -20.21
N GLY A 73 -5.54 13.10 -20.72
CA GLY A 73 -5.16 14.52 -20.68
C GLY A 73 -4.53 14.96 -19.37
N GLN A 74 -4.98 14.40 -18.23
CA GLN A 74 -4.46 14.76 -16.90
C GLN A 74 -4.56 13.57 -15.93
N ILE A 75 -3.79 13.63 -14.84
CA ILE A 75 -3.89 12.73 -13.70
C ILE A 75 -4.09 13.60 -12.45
N ASP A 76 -5.25 13.50 -11.81
CA ASP A 76 -5.58 14.27 -10.60
C ASP A 76 -5.04 13.60 -9.33
N VAL A 77 -5.03 12.26 -9.34
CA VAL A 77 -4.65 11.45 -8.18
C VAL A 77 -3.73 10.30 -8.59
N LEU A 78 -2.62 10.15 -7.88
CA LEU A 78 -1.81 8.93 -7.88
C LEU A 78 -2.17 8.10 -6.66
N VAL A 79 -2.39 6.79 -6.83
CA VAL A 79 -2.48 5.80 -5.74
C VAL A 79 -1.34 4.81 -5.86
N ASN A 80 -0.32 4.93 -5.03
CA ASN A 80 0.74 3.97 -4.88
C ASN A 80 0.27 2.82 -3.98
N ASN A 81 -0.26 1.78 -4.61
CA ASN A 81 -0.78 0.60 -3.92
C ASN A 81 0.10 -0.64 -4.15
N ALA A 82 0.86 -0.71 -5.25
CA ALA A 82 1.71 -1.86 -5.54
C ALA A 82 2.66 -2.19 -4.38
N GLY A 83 2.61 -3.44 -3.92
CA GLY A 83 3.41 -3.90 -2.80
C GLY A 83 3.00 -5.31 -2.36
N TYR A 84 3.84 -5.93 -1.56
CA TYR A 84 3.58 -7.24 -0.97
C TYR A 84 4.24 -7.34 0.42
N GLY A 85 3.94 -8.39 1.17
CA GLY A 85 4.54 -8.64 2.46
C GLY A 85 5.44 -9.87 2.43
N VAL A 86 6.55 -9.78 3.16
CA VAL A 86 7.40 -10.91 3.55
C VAL A 86 7.38 -11.00 5.05
N ASP A 87 7.12 -12.19 5.56
CA ASP A 87 7.27 -12.52 6.97
C ASP A 87 8.12 -13.77 7.14
N GLY A 88 8.82 -13.82 8.24
CA GLY A 88 9.72 -14.91 8.54
C GLY A 88 10.65 -14.63 9.72
N VAL A 89 11.34 -15.69 10.12
CA VAL A 89 12.44 -15.59 11.05
C VAL A 89 13.56 -14.80 10.37
N PHE A 90 13.94 -13.66 10.92
CA PHE A 90 14.88 -12.75 10.26
C PHE A 90 16.21 -13.44 9.91
N GLU A 91 16.69 -14.32 10.77
CA GLU A 91 17.90 -15.13 10.56
C GLU A 91 17.81 -16.08 9.35
N ALA A 92 16.57 -16.40 8.90
CA ALA A 92 16.32 -17.25 7.74
C ALA A 92 16.09 -16.44 6.43
N ILE A 93 15.96 -15.12 6.52
CA ILE A 93 15.68 -14.27 5.36
C ILE A 93 16.98 -13.88 4.66
N THR A 94 17.06 -14.12 3.35
CA THR A 94 18.25 -13.78 2.56
C THR A 94 18.27 -12.29 2.17
N GLU A 95 19.48 -11.80 1.81
CA GLU A 95 19.65 -10.42 1.34
C GLU A 95 18.83 -10.13 0.07
N GLU A 96 18.66 -11.10 -0.82
CA GLU A 96 17.88 -10.97 -2.05
C GLU A 96 16.38 -10.75 -1.72
N ILE A 97 15.86 -11.46 -0.71
CA ILE A 97 14.46 -11.28 -0.25
C ILE A 97 14.28 -9.88 0.32
N ILE A 98 15.23 -9.42 1.15
CA ILE A 98 15.20 -8.07 1.71
C ILE A 98 15.24 -7.03 0.59
N ALA A 99 16.20 -7.14 -0.32
CA ALA A 99 16.36 -6.22 -1.45
C ALA A 99 15.10 -6.17 -2.32
N LYS A 100 14.49 -7.32 -2.64
CA LYS A 100 13.27 -7.42 -3.44
C LYS A 100 12.08 -6.75 -2.75
N GLN A 101 11.92 -6.96 -1.44
CA GLN A 101 10.87 -6.32 -0.64
C GLN A 101 10.99 -4.78 -0.69
N PHE A 102 12.19 -4.26 -0.45
CA PHE A 102 12.44 -2.82 -0.49
C PHE A 102 12.37 -2.24 -1.90
N ASN A 103 12.87 -2.95 -2.91
CA ASN A 103 12.81 -2.48 -4.29
C ASN A 103 11.37 -2.29 -4.79
N THR A 104 10.46 -3.15 -4.35
CA THR A 104 9.03 -3.01 -4.70
C THR A 104 8.34 -1.98 -3.80
N ASN A 105 8.35 -2.18 -2.47
CA ASN A 105 7.50 -1.43 -1.54
C ASN A 105 7.98 0.00 -1.27
N VAL A 106 9.29 0.26 -1.41
CA VAL A 106 9.90 1.55 -1.07
C VAL A 106 10.40 2.23 -2.34
N PHE A 107 11.41 1.66 -3.00
CA PHE A 107 12.02 2.31 -4.16
C PHE A 107 11.06 2.39 -5.35
N GLY A 108 10.22 1.38 -5.56
CA GLY A 108 9.19 1.38 -6.59
C GLY A 108 8.15 2.48 -6.37
N LEU A 109 7.65 2.60 -5.15
CA LEU A 109 6.77 3.69 -4.75
C LEU A 109 7.41 5.07 -4.96
N MET A 110 8.69 5.22 -4.57
CA MET A 110 9.45 6.47 -4.76
C MET A 110 9.62 6.81 -6.26
N ARG A 111 9.94 5.81 -7.11
CA ARG A 111 10.06 6.00 -8.58
C ARG A 111 8.78 6.51 -9.20
N VAL A 112 7.65 5.87 -8.90
CA VAL A 112 6.33 6.31 -9.42
C VAL A 112 5.99 7.70 -8.92
N THR A 113 6.24 7.97 -7.63
CA THR A 113 6.03 9.29 -7.03
C THR A 113 6.88 10.35 -7.72
N GLN A 114 8.17 10.08 -7.92
CA GLN A 114 9.09 11.00 -8.58
C GLN A 114 8.68 11.30 -10.03
N ALA A 115 8.26 10.28 -10.77
CA ALA A 115 7.87 10.40 -12.17
C ALA A 115 6.59 11.24 -12.38
N ILE A 116 5.65 11.23 -11.44
CA ILE A 116 4.38 11.96 -11.57
C ILE A 116 4.47 13.43 -11.12
N ILE A 117 5.38 13.77 -10.21
CA ILE A 117 5.49 15.13 -9.62
C ILE A 117 5.58 16.25 -10.67
N PRO A 118 6.40 16.15 -11.74
CA PRO A 118 6.48 17.20 -12.76
C PRO A 118 5.12 17.49 -13.40
N HIS A 119 4.34 16.46 -13.72
CA HIS A 119 3.01 16.59 -14.30
C HIS A 119 2.04 17.25 -13.32
N LEU A 120 1.97 16.78 -12.07
CA LEU A 120 1.10 17.36 -11.05
C LEU A 120 1.43 18.85 -10.79
N ARG A 121 2.72 19.19 -10.79
CA ARG A 121 3.17 20.58 -10.62
C ARG A 121 2.76 21.46 -11.81
N GLN A 122 2.91 20.98 -13.04
CA GLN A 122 2.56 21.72 -14.25
C GLN A 122 1.04 21.98 -14.34
N GLN A 123 0.21 21.06 -13.91
CA GLN A 123 -1.25 21.23 -13.90
C GLN A 123 -1.79 22.05 -12.70
N GLY A 124 -0.92 22.50 -11.77
CA GLY A 124 -1.29 23.35 -10.64
C GLY A 124 -1.71 22.59 -9.38
N GLY A 125 -1.40 21.30 -9.28
CA GLY A 125 -1.62 20.50 -8.08
C GLY A 125 -2.16 19.10 -8.35
N GLY A 126 -2.42 18.37 -7.26
CA GLY A 126 -2.96 17.01 -7.29
C GLY A 126 -2.85 16.33 -5.93
N THR A 127 -3.13 15.03 -5.91
CA THR A 127 -3.03 14.25 -4.67
C THR A 127 -2.24 12.96 -4.91
N ILE A 128 -1.28 12.68 -4.05
CA ILE A 128 -0.54 11.42 -4.03
C ILE A 128 -0.97 10.65 -2.79
N ILE A 129 -1.49 9.44 -2.99
CA ILE A 129 -1.97 8.56 -1.93
C ILE A 129 -1.02 7.37 -1.84
N GLN A 130 -0.40 7.22 -0.67
CA GLN A 130 0.50 6.12 -0.35
C GLN A 130 -0.26 5.06 0.44
N VAL A 131 -0.40 3.85 -0.08
CA VAL A 131 -0.97 2.73 0.67
C VAL A 131 0.12 2.11 1.54
N ALA A 132 0.19 2.60 2.79
CA ALA A 132 1.08 2.08 3.82
C ALA A 132 0.48 0.82 4.48
N SER A 133 0.37 0.83 5.79
CA SER A 133 -0.25 -0.18 6.66
C SER A 133 -0.27 0.35 8.08
N MET A 134 -1.10 -0.19 8.95
CA MET A 134 -0.88 -0.03 10.39
C MET A 134 0.53 -0.48 10.80
N GLY A 135 1.10 -1.47 10.08
CA GLY A 135 2.47 -1.94 10.23
C GLY A 135 3.56 -0.92 9.86
N GLY A 136 3.20 0.25 9.31
CA GLY A 136 4.10 1.40 9.15
C GLY A 136 4.32 2.22 10.41
N ARG A 137 3.57 1.93 11.51
CA ARG A 137 3.67 2.65 12.79
C ARG A 137 3.64 1.75 14.02
N ILE A 138 3.25 0.50 13.85
CA ILE A 138 3.30 -0.54 14.87
C ILE A 138 3.99 -1.78 14.31
N THR A 139 4.39 -2.71 15.19
CA THR A 139 5.15 -3.89 14.76
C THR A 139 4.61 -5.15 15.42
N PHE A 140 4.71 -6.26 14.68
CA PHE A 140 4.36 -7.61 15.15
C PHE A 140 5.53 -8.57 14.92
N PRO A 141 5.62 -9.68 15.66
CA PRO A 141 6.63 -10.71 15.44
C PRO A 141 6.64 -11.23 14.00
N LEU A 142 7.82 -11.56 13.48
CA LEU A 142 8.11 -12.15 12.17
C LEU A 142 7.87 -11.22 10.95
N TYR A 143 7.43 -9.98 11.14
CA TYR A 143 7.20 -9.01 10.06
C TYR A 143 8.28 -7.93 9.97
N SER A 144 9.51 -8.18 10.48
CA SER A 144 10.56 -7.16 10.58
C SER A 144 10.82 -6.45 9.25
N ILE A 145 10.97 -7.19 8.14
CA ILE A 145 11.27 -6.63 6.82
C ILE A 145 10.07 -5.87 6.24
N TYR A 146 8.87 -6.47 6.33
CA TYR A 146 7.65 -5.81 5.85
C TYR A 146 7.39 -4.50 6.59
N HIS A 147 7.42 -4.54 7.93
CA HIS A 147 7.21 -3.33 8.73
C HIS A 147 8.26 -2.26 8.44
N SER A 148 9.55 -2.63 8.33
CA SER A 148 10.62 -1.69 7.96
C SER A 148 10.30 -0.99 6.65
N SER A 149 9.81 -1.73 5.63
CA SER A 149 9.43 -1.13 4.35
C SER A 149 8.25 -0.17 4.49
N LYS A 150 7.25 -0.47 5.33
CA LYS A 150 6.09 0.40 5.56
C LYS A 150 6.42 1.62 6.44
N TRP A 151 7.33 1.48 7.41
CA TRP A 151 7.90 2.61 8.17
C TRP A 151 8.68 3.56 7.25
N ALA A 152 9.44 3.03 6.29
CA ALA A 152 10.13 3.85 5.29
C ALA A 152 9.14 4.67 4.44
N VAL A 153 7.99 4.10 4.05
CA VAL A 153 6.92 4.82 3.32
C VAL A 153 6.33 5.94 4.18
N GLU A 154 6.09 5.71 5.47
CA GLU A 154 5.59 6.74 6.39
C GLU A 154 6.56 7.93 6.50
N GLY A 155 7.83 7.67 6.83
CA GLY A 155 8.83 8.73 6.99
C GLY A 155 9.10 9.49 5.68
N PHE A 156 9.18 8.77 4.54
CA PHE A 156 9.28 9.39 3.22
C PHE A 156 8.11 10.34 2.94
N SER A 157 6.89 9.89 3.22
CA SER A 157 5.68 10.66 2.95
C SER A 157 5.57 11.90 3.86
N GLU A 158 5.97 11.78 5.13
CA GLU A 158 6.01 12.93 6.05
C GLU A 158 6.98 14.01 5.59
N SER A 159 8.16 13.63 5.12
CA SER A 159 9.15 14.57 4.61
C SER A 159 8.69 15.21 3.29
N LEU A 160 8.22 14.39 2.35
CA LEU A 160 7.85 14.83 1.01
C LEU A 160 6.68 15.84 1.00
N GLN A 161 5.76 15.79 1.97
CA GLN A 161 4.66 16.75 2.03
C GLN A 161 5.14 18.21 2.11
N TYR A 162 6.24 18.48 2.83
CA TYR A 162 6.78 19.84 2.96
C TYR A 162 7.34 20.37 1.66
N GLU A 163 7.92 19.47 0.84
CA GLU A 163 8.46 19.83 -0.47
C GLU A 163 7.36 20.13 -1.50
N LEU A 164 6.22 19.41 -1.40
CA LEU A 164 5.16 19.44 -2.42
C LEU A 164 4.00 20.39 -2.08
N GLN A 165 3.86 20.79 -0.82
CA GLN A 165 2.82 21.74 -0.39
C GLN A 165 2.82 23.07 -1.16
N PRO A 166 3.97 23.70 -1.49
CA PRO A 166 4.01 24.93 -2.28
C PRO A 166 3.41 24.79 -3.68
N PHE A 167 3.36 23.58 -4.22
CA PHE A 167 2.81 23.26 -5.53
C PHE A 167 1.36 22.75 -5.48
N ASN A 168 0.67 22.89 -4.33
CA ASN A 168 -0.68 22.38 -4.12
C ASN A 168 -0.80 20.85 -4.39
N ILE A 169 0.27 20.10 -4.18
CA ILE A 169 0.28 18.64 -4.25
C ILE A 169 0.15 18.11 -2.82
N LYS A 170 -0.89 17.32 -2.57
CA LYS A 170 -1.20 16.77 -1.25
C LYS A 170 -0.69 15.34 -1.12
N ILE A 171 -0.07 15.03 0.00
CA ILE A 171 0.30 13.66 0.36
C ILE A 171 -0.73 13.11 1.33
N LYS A 172 -1.25 11.92 1.02
CA LYS A 172 -2.17 11.17 1.87
C LYS A 172 -1.60 9.78 2.13
N ILE A 173 -1.80 9.25 3.33
CA ILE A 173 -1.35 7.91 3.71
C ILE A 173 -2.57 7.13 4.16
N ILE A 174 -2.79 5.97 3.56
CA ILE A 174 -3.79 5.01 3.99
C ILE A 174 -3.08 3.98 4.87
N GLU A 175 -3.62 3.75 6.06
CA GLU A 175 -3.07 2.82 7.06
C GLU A 175 -4.07 1.65 7.27
N PRO A 176 -4.15 0.67 6.34
CA PRO A 176 -5.04 -0.47 6.50
C PRO A 176 -4.65 -1.33 7.71
N GLY A 177 -5.67 -1.84 8.39
CA GLY A 177 -5.55 -2.93 9.34
C GLY A 177 -5.49 -4.29 8.65
N VAL A 178 -6.23 -5.26 9.18
CA VAL A 178 -6.34 -6.59 8.57
C VAL A 178 -7.44 -6.59 7.50
N ILE A 179 -7.06 -6.80 6.25
CA ILE A 179 -7.96 -6.76 5.09
C ILE A 179 -7.95 -8.13 4.40
N LYS A 180 -9.12 -8.69 4.12
CA LYS A 180 -9.30 -9.94 3.37
C LYS A 180 -8.77 -9.79 1.94
N THR A 181 -7.56 -10.25 1.71
CA THR A 181 -6.90 -10.23 0.41
C THR A 181 -6.01 -11.46 0.30
N GLU A 182 -5.54 -11.77 -0.89
CA GLU A 182 -4.55 -12.83 -1.14
C GLU A 182 -3.26 -12.69 -0.31
N PHE A 183 -3.05 -11.53 0.31
CA PHE A 183 -1.94 -11.28 1.23
C PHE A 183 -1.89 -12.28 2.39
N TYR A 184 -3.06 -12.70 2.93
CA TYR A 184 -3.16 -13.66 4.02
C TYR A 184 -3.38 -15.10 3.55
N GLU A 185 -3.88 -15.34 2.34
CA GLU A 185 -4.21 -16.67 1.82
C GLU A 185 -2.97 -17.48 1.44
N ASN A 186 -1.95 -16.81 0.88
CA ASN A 186 -0.70 -17.44 0.43
C ASN A 186 0.45 -17.26 1.45
N HIS A 187 0.13 -17.03 2.70
CA HIS A 187 1.06 -16.66 3.74
C HIS A 187 1.89 -17.86 4.20
N ARG A 188 3.17 -17.88 3.85
CA ARG A 188 4.15 -18.82 4.39
C ARG A 188 5.23 -18.04 5.14
N VAL A 189 5.38 -18.35 6.43
CA VAL A 189 6.48 -17.81 7.23
C VAL A 189 7.78 -18.43 6.72
N ILE A 190 8.74 -17.60 6.35
CA ILE A 190 10.08 -18.05 5.96
C ILE A 190 10.79 -18.57 7.20
N MET A 191 11.22 -19.82 7.16
CA MET A 191 11.97 -20.50 8.21
C MET A 191 12.95 -21.48 7.56
N ARG A 192 14.02 -21.83 8.28
CA ARG A 192 14.99 -22.85 7.86
C ARG A 192 14.93 -24.02 8.85
N ASP A 193 15.19 -25.24 8.34
CA ASP A 193 15.12 -26.48 9.15
C ASP A 193 16.18 -26.53 10.26
N ASP A 194 17.30 -25.83 10.10
CA ASP A 194 18.39 -25.72 11.09
C ASP A 194 18.10 -24.70 12.23
N LEU A 195 16.91 -24.08 12.23
CA LEU A 195 16.49 -23.09 13.24
C LEU A 195 15.24 -23.54 14.03
N PRO A 196 15.18 -24.79 14.56
CA PRO A 196 13.98 -25.31 15.20
C PRO A 196 13.56 -24.56 16.47
N MET A 197 14.48 -23.80 17.08
CA MET A 197 14.21 -23.00 18.27
C MET A 197 13.16 -21.89 18.04
N TYR A 198 12.92 -21.47 16.79
CA TYR A 198 11.91 -20.48 16.44
C TYR A 198 10.52 -21.10 16.20
N GLN A 199 10.40 -22.44 16.11
CA GLN A 199 9.13 -23.10 15.77
C GLN A 199 7.97 -22.68 16.68
N PRO A 200 8.10 -22.59 18.03
CA PRO A 200 7.00 -22.16 18.88
C PRO A 200 6.48 -20.74 18.54
N LEU A 201 7.39 -19.82 18.21
CA LEU A 201 7.01 -18.47 17.79
C LEU A 201 6.32 -18.47 16.43
N VAL A 202 6.81 -19.28 15.48
CA VAL A 202 6.23 -19.43 14.14
C VAL A 202 4.81 -19.97 14.23
N ASP A 203 4.58 -21.01 15.03
CA ASP A 203 3.26 -21.63 15.18
C ASP A 203 2.22 -20.64 15.75
N VAL A 204 2.62 -19.86 16.77
CA VAL A 204 1.75 -18.83 17.34
C VAL A 204 1.47 -17.73 16.33
N ALA A 205 2.50 -17.24 15.63
CA ALA A 205 2.35 -16.16 14.65
C ALA A 205 1.47 -16.57 13.47
N GLN A 206 1.64 -17.78 12.95
CA GLN A 206 0.78 -18.33 11.90
C GLN A 206 -0.68 -18.43 12.33
N ARG A 207 -0.94 -18.97 13.53
CA ARG A 207 -2.29 -19.05 14.09
C ARG A 207 -2.94 -17.66 14.19
N VAL A 208 -2.21 -16.69 14.78
CA VAL A 208 -2.70 -15.29 14.93
C VAL A 208 -2.98 -14.66 13.58
N SER A 209 -2.08 -14.85 12.60
CA SER A 209 -2.24 -14.31 11.25
C SER A 209 -3.43 -14.92 10.51
N GLN A 210 -3.63 -16.23 10.58
CA GLN A 210 -4.76 -16.94 9.97
C GLN A 210 -6.09 -16.51 10.59
N GLU A 211 -6.17 -16.41 11.93
CA GLU A 211 -7.38 -15.93 12.60
C GLU A 211 -7.69 -14.47 12.24
N ALA A 212 -6.68 -13.62 12.19
CA ALA A 212 -6.83 -12.24 11.76
C ALA A 212 -7.33 -12.17 10.32
N GLY A 213 -6.72 -12.90 9.38
CA GLY A 213 -7.13 -12.93 7.97
C GLY A 213 -8.59 -13.36 7.78
N ARG A 214 -9.07 -14.36 8.55
CA ARG A 214 -10.47 -14.79 8.51
C ARG A 214 -11.45 -13.71 8.97
N LYS A 215 -11.05 -12.87 9.94
CA LYS A 215 -11.85 -11.78 10.51
C LYS A 215 -11.59 -10.44 9.83
N GLY A 216 -10.70 -10.38 8.84
CA GLY A 216 -10.31 -9.16 8.14
C GLY A 216 -11.50 -8.45 7.49
N GLU A 217 -11.37 -7.15 7.36
CA GLU A 217 -12.35 -6.31 6.68
C GLU A 217 -12.26 -6.47 5.15
N SER A 218 -13.32 -6.06 4.47
CA SER A 218 -13.37 -6.10 3.02
C SER A 218 -12.41 -5.06 2.38
N PRO A 219 -11.76 -5.39 1.24
CA PRO A 219 -10.96 -4.43 0.48
C PRO A 219 -11.76 -3.24 -0.08
N GLU A 220 -13.07 -3.38 -0.25
CA GLU A 220 -13.96 -2.26 -0.64
C GLU A 220 -13.95 -1.13 0.39
N LEU A 221 -13.87 -1.45 1.69
CA LEU A 221 -13.77 -0.46 2.76
C LEU A 221 -12.51 0.40 2.60
N VAL A 222 -11.40 -0.22 2.20
CA VAL A 222 -10.15 0.50 1.92
C VAL A 222 -10.30 1.35 0.65
N ALA A 223 -10.92 0.82 -0.41
CA ALA A 223 -11.19 1.55 -1.64
C ALA A 223 -12.03 2.82 -1.39
N GLN A 224 -13.09 2.72 -0.58
CA GLN A 224 -13.90 3.86 -0.16
C GLN A 224 -13.09 4.89 0.62
N THR A 225 -12.18 4.44 1.49
CA THR A 225 -11.31 5.33 2.27
C THR A 225 -10.28 6.03 1.38
N ILE A 226 -9.72 5.33 0.38
CA ILE A 226 -8.84 5.91 -0.63
C ILE A 226 -9.59 6.99 -1.44
N PHE A 227 -10.81 6.70 -1.86
CA PHE A 227 -11.64 7.67 -2.58
C PHE A 227 -11.97 8.90 -1.72
N LYS A 228 -12.34 8.70 -0.45
CA LYS A 228 -12.53 9.79 0.51
C LYS A 228 -11.28 10.64 0.65
N ALA A 229 -10.09 10.03 0.77
CA ALA A 229 -8.83 10.73 0.85
C ALA A 229 -8.50 11.51 -0.44
N ALA A 230 -8.82 10.95 -1.62
CA ALA A 230 -8.67 11.60 -2.92
C ALA A 230 -9.56 12.85 -3.06
N CYS A 231 -10.76 12.82 -2.48
CA CYS A 231 -11.70 13.93 -2.52
C CYS A 231 -11.47 14.96 -1.40
N ASP A 232 -10.71 14.63 -0.37
CA ASP A 232 -10.42 15.52 0.75
C ASP A 232 -9.40 16.60 0.36
N ARG A 233 -9.89 17.84 0.27
CA ARG A 233 -9.09 19.01 -0.08
C ARG A 233 -8.18 19.51 1.06
N SER A 234 -8.35 19.02 2.28
CA SER A 234 -7.52 19.39 3.43
C SER A 234 -6.12 18.78 3.33
N TYR A 235 -5.22 19.24 4.20
CA TYR A 235 -3.88 18.64 4.37
C TYR A 235 -3.86 17.51 5.42
N LYS A 236 -5.02 16.95 5.78
CA LYS A 236 -5.06 15.73 6.60
C LYS A 236 -4.29 14.63 5.90
N MET A 237 -3.25 14.11 6.57
CA MET A 237 -2.31 13.17 5.97
C MET A 237 -2.78 11.71 6.13
N ARG A 238 -3.22 11.27 7.31
CA ARG A 238 -3.42 9.85 7.63
C ARG A 238 -4.89 9.44 7.71
N TYR A 239 -5.17 8.26 7.17
CA TYR A 239 -6.48 7.62 7.15
C TYR A 239 -6.32 6.16 7.54
N SER A 240 -6.51 5.85 8.82
CA SER A 240 -6.55 4.48 9.32
C SER A 240 -7.88 3.84 8.98
N VAL A 241 -7.87 2.59 8.51
CA VAL A 241 -9.06 1.88 8.02
C VAL A 241 -8.97 0.37 8.28
N GLY A 242 -10.10 -0.21 8.64
CA GLY A 242 -10.19 -1.64 8.98
C GLY A 242 -9.61 -1.97 10.36
N GLN A 243 -10.29 -2.88 11.06
CA GLN A 243 -9.83 -3.30 12.39
C GLN A 243 -8.54 -4.14 12.27
N PRO A 244 -7.64 -4.08 13.27
CA PRO A 244 -7.68 -3.27 14.49
C PRO A 244 -6.92 -1.92 14.36
N ALA A 245 -6.62 -1.44 13.14
CA ALA A 245 -5.72 -0.32 12.91
C ALA A 245 -6.07 0.96 13.72
N PRO A 246 -7.31 1.50 13.70
CA PRO A 246 -7.59 2.76 14.39
C PRO A 246 -7.30 2.68 15.90
N ILE A 247 -7.66 1.54 16.52
CA ILE A 247 -7.49 1.34 17.97
C ILE A 247 -6.02 1.16 18.30
N LEU A 248 -5.30 0.30 17.59
CA LEU A 248 -3.88 0.04 17.89
C LEU A 248 -3.01 1.25 17.63
N LEU A 249 -3.28 2.01 16.58
CA LEU A 249 -2.54 3.25 16.28
C LEU A 249 -2.81 4.34 17.34
N LEU A 250 -4.03 4.42 17.87
CA LEU A 250 -4.35 5.30 18.97
C LEU A 250 -3.63 4.88 20.26
N LEU A 251 -3.67 3.59 20.60
CA LEU A 251 -2.95 3.05 21.77
C LEU A 251 -1.44 3.28 21.65
N ARG A 252 -0.87 3.06 20.46
CA ARG A 252 0.56 3.32 20.19
C ARG A 252 0.96 4.77 20.43
N LYS A 253 0.04 5.72 20.16
CA LYS A 253 0.27 7.15 20.39
C LYS A 253 0.18 7.55 21.86
N LEU A 254 -0.68 6.88 22.63
CA LEU A 254 -1.01 7.29 24.00
C LEU A 254 -0.21 6.54 25.07
N LEU A 255 0.19 5.29 24.79
CA LEU A 255 0.86 4.44 25.77
C LEU A 255 2.40 4.57 25.67
N PRO A 256 3.12 4.47 26.79
CA PRO A 256 4.56 4.23 26.77
C PRO A 256 4.90 2.95 25.98
N ASP A 257 6.05 2.93 25.32
CA ASP A 257 6.51 1.80 24.50
C ASP A 257 6.47 0.46 25.24
N SER A 258 6.92 0.43 26.48
CA SER A 258 6.94 -0.79 27.31
C SER A 258 5.55 -1.40 27.53
N TRP A 259 4.55 -0.56 27.70
CA TRP A 259 3.16 -0.99 27.88
C TRP A 259 2.55 -1.50 26.59
N PHE A 260 2.77 -0.75 25.49
CA PHE A 260 2.30 -1.16 24.17
C PHE A 260 2.92 -2.49 23.75
N PHE A 261 4.23 -2.66 23.88
CA PHE A 261 4.89 -3.94 23.55
C PHE A 261 4.45 -5.10 24.46
N SER A 262 4.09 -4.81 25.70
CA SER A 262 3.52 -5.85 26.59
C SER A 262 2.14 -6.33 26.12
N ILE A 263 1.32 -5.46 25.54
CA ILE A 263 0.05 -5.83 24.91
C ILE A 263 0.31 -6.74 23.71
N ILE A 264 1.19 -6.34 22.80
CA ILE A 264 1.54 -7.16 21.63
C ILE A 264 2.09 -8.54 22.06
N LYS A 265 3.04 -8.56 23.01
CA LYS A 265 3.59 -9.83 23.51
C LYS A 265 2.54 -10.79 24.08
N ARG A 266 1.45 -10.29 24.67
CA ARG A 266 0.37 -11.14 25.20
C ARG A 266 -0.44 -11.83 24.11
N VAL A 267 -0.57 -11.22 22.94
CA VAL A 267 -1.27 -11.79 21.78
C VAL A 267 -0.46 -12.93 21.14
N TYR A 268 0.87 -12.90 21.32
CA TYR A 268 1.81 -13.87 20.74
C TYR A 268 2.39 -14.84 21.80
N LYS A 269 1.73 -15.01 22.93
CA LYS A 269 1.98 -16.07 23.89
C LYS A 269 0.95 -17.19 23.72
#